data_c4724574386d7ada936489e629758fe1
#
_entry.id   c4724574386d7ada936489e629758fe1
#
_cell.length_a   1.000
_cell.length_b   1.000
_cell.length_c   1.000
_cell.angle_alpha   90.00
_cell.angle_beta   90.00
_cell.angle_gamma   90.00
#
_symmetry.space_group_name_H-M   'P 1'
#
loop_
_entity.id
_entity.type
_entity.pdbx_description
1 polymer ?
#
loop_
_entity_poly.entity_id
_entity_poly.type
_entity_poly.pdbx_seq_one_letter_code
_entity_poly.pdbx_strand_id
1 'polypeptide(L)'
;MRIEVKQYGSETCAPCVAIRRKLEKWQRAHPTVNYSYFPIEDHQEETAQKGILSVPTVIAVIDGTEVAREAGYFSLDKMLAQLERYMKMAGEAEV
;
A
#
# COMPACT_ATOMS: atom_id res chain seq x y z
N MET A 1 5.95 16.31 1.78
CA MET A 1 4.98 15.40 1.13
C MET A 1 4.71 14.21 2.02
N ARG A 2 3.46 13.91 2.24
CA ARG A 2 3.04 12.77 3.08
C ARG A 2 2.67 11.60 2.19
N ILE A 3 3.41 10.52 2.31
CA ILE A 3 3.20 9.32 1.50
C ILE A 3 2.78 8.17 2.40
N GLU A 4 1.69 7.51 2.04
CA GLU A 4 1.15 6.40 2.79
C GLU A 4 0.92 5.22 1.86
N VAL A 5 1.27 4.03 2.31
CA VAL A 5 0.92 2.78 1.64
C VAL A 5 0.03 2.01 2.60
N LYS A 6 -1.18 1.73 2.18
CA LYS A 6 -2.18 1.03 3.00
C LYS A 6 -2.45 -0.33 2.38
N GLN A 7 -2.19 -1.37 3.15
CA GLN A 7 -2.50 -2.73 2.73
C GLN A 7 -3.72 -3.24 3.50
N TYR A 8 -4.69 -3.72 2.75
CA TYR A 8 -5.87 -4.38 3.32
C TYR A 8 -5.75 -5.87 3.06
N GLY A 9 -5.85 -6.66 4.11
CA GLY A 9 -5.66 -8.10 4.03
C GLY A 9 -6.50 -8.87 5.01
N SER A 10 -6.26 -10.18 5.08
CA SER A 10 -6.95 -11.07 5.99
C SER A 10 -5.96 -12.10 6.50
N GLU A 11 -6.20 -12.62 7.68
CA GLU A 11 -5.35 -13.66 8.27
C GLU A 11 -5.40 -14.97 7.47
N THR A 12 -6.47 -15.16 6.70
CA THR A 12 -6.63 -16.36 5.88
C THR A 12 -6.12 -16.16 4.45
N CYS A 13 -5.53 -15.02 4.16
CA CYS A 13 -5.07 -14.65 2.84
C CYS A 13 -3.56 -14.86 2.73
N ALA A 14 -3.13 -15.96 2.11
CA ALA A 14 -1.70 -16.26 1.96
C ALA A 14 -0.94 -15.20 1.15
N PRO A 15 -1.46 -14.70 0.01
CA PRO A 15 -0.80 -13.61 -0.71
C PRO A 15 -0.64 -12.34 0.13
N CYS A 16 -1.57 -12.07 1.03
CA CYS A 16 -1.50 -10.90 1.92
C CYS A 16 -0.26 -10.95 2.81
N VAL A 17 0.09 -12.14 3.29
CA VAL A 17 1.27 -12.33 4.14
C VAL A 17 2.55 -12.00 3.36
N ALA A 18 2.65 -12.49 2.13
CA ALA A 18 3.82 -12.24 1.29
C ALA A 18 3.96 -10.75 0.97
N ILE A 19 2.86 -10.09 0.64
CA ILE A 19 2.83 -8.65 0.35
C ILE A 19 3.25 -7.85 1.58
N ARG A 20 2.74 -8.23 2.74
CA ARG A 20 3.08 -7.55 3.98
C ARG A 20 4.59 -7.60 4.25
N ARG A 21 5.20 -8.76 4.08
CA ARG A 21 6.65 -8.91 4.27
C ARG A 21 7.44 -8.03 3.30
N LYS A 22 7.03 -8.00 2.04
CA LYS A 22 7.69 -7.17 1.03
C LYS A 22 7.54 -5.68 1.35
N LEU A 23 6.35 -5.26 1.76
CA LEU A 23 6.10 -3.86 2.09
C LEU A 23 6.83 -3.43 3.35
N GLU A 24 6.93 -4.28 4.35
CA GLU A 24 7.71 -3.98 5.55
C GLU A 24 9.19 -3.79 5.20
N LYS A 25 9.73 -4.65 4.34
CA LYS A 25 11.11 -4.53 3.89
C LYS A 25 11.32 -3.27 3.07
N TRP A 26 10.42 -3.00 2.12
CA TRP A 26 10.49 -1.83 1.27
C TRP A 26 10.41 -0.54 2.08
N GLN A 27 9.54 -0.51 3.08
CA GLN A 27 9.37 0.65 3.94
C GLN A 27 10.64 0.97 4.74
N ARG A 28 11.40 -0.04 5.14
CA ARG A 28 12.66 0.19 5.84
C ARG A 28 13.68 0.91 4.93
N ALA A 29 13.62 0.66 3.63
CA ALA A 29 14.48 1.35 2.66
C ALA A 29 13.90 2.71 2.24
N HIS A 30 12.64 2.99 2.61
CA HIS A 30 11.95 4.24 2.26
C HIS A 30 11.30 4.82 3.53
N PRO A 31 12.12 5.32 4.49
CA PRO A 31 11.60 5.68 5.82
C PRO A 31 10.66 6.90 5.81
N THR A 32 10.59 7.63 4.72
CA THR A 32 9.64 8.74 4.60
C THR A 32 8.22 8.27 4.30
N VAL A 33 8.05 6.99 3.98
CA VAL A 33 6.74 6.40 3.65
C VAL A 33 6.13 5.76 4.89
N ASN A 34 4.87 6.06 5.14
CA ASN A 34 4.10 5.42 6.21
C ASN A 34 3.39 4.19 5.66
N TYR A 35 3.73 3.03 6.17
CA TYR A 35 3.06 1.79 5.80
C TYR A 35 2.13 1.36 6.92
N SER A 36 0.91 0.97 6.57
CA SER A 36 -0.08 0.47 7.53
C SER A 36 -0.77 -0.78 6.98
N TYR A 37 -1.03 -1.74 7.86
CA TYR A 37 -1.76 -2.95 7.53
C TYR A 37 -3.11 -2.96 8.23
N PHE A 38 -4.17 -3.23 7.48
CA PHE A 38 -5.55 -3.25 7.98
C PHE A 38 -6.18 -4.61 7.72
N PRO A 39 -6.35 -5.45 8.75
CA PRO A 39 -7.17 -6.65 8.61
C PRO A 39 -8.62 -6.23 8.34
N ILE A 40 -9.20 -6.74 7.26
CA ILE A 40 -10.57 -6.33 6.90
C ILE A 40 -11.60 -6.75 7.95
N GLU A 41 -11.30 -7.79 8.71
CA GLU A 41 -12.18 -8.27 9.77
C GLU A 41 -12.43 -7.19 10.84
N ASP A 42 -11.42 -6.34 11.05
CA ASP A 42 -11.46 -5.29 12.07
C ASP A 42 -11.82 -3.91 11.51
N HIS A 43 -11.99 -3.81 10.18
CA HIS A 43 -12.20 -2.53 9.50
C HIS A 43 -13.29 -2.60 8.46
N GLN A 44 -14.38 -3.31 8.77
CA GLN A 44 -15.45 -3.59 7.80
C GLN A 44 -16.11 -2.32 7.27
N GLU A 45 -16.38 -1.36 8.15
CA GLU A 45 -17.00 -0.11 7.73
C GLU A 45 -16.10 0.69 6.82
N GLU A 46 -14.82 0.83 7.18
CA GLU A 46 -13.85 1.57 6.37
C GLU A 46 -13.67 0.93 5.00
N THR A 47 -13.55 -0.40 4.94
CA THR A 47 -13.35 -1.09 3.68
C THR A 47 -14.57 -0.94 2.76
N ALA A 48 -15.76 -0.99 3.33
CA ALA A 48 -16.99 -0.77 2.56
C ALA A 48 -17.03 0.65 1.98
N GLN A 49 -16.71 1.64 2.80
CA GLN A 49 -16.72 3.05 2.36
C GLN A 49 -15.69 3.31 1.26
N LYS A 50 -14.56 2.63 1.30
CA LYS A 50 -13.49 2.80 0.31
C LYS A 50 -13.66 1.92 -0.92
N GLY A 51 -14.74 1.13 -0.98
CA GLY A 51 -15.00 0.25 -2.10
C GLY A 51 -13.98 -0.89 -2.22
N ILE A 52 -13.45 -1.36 -1.09
CA ILE A 52 -12.52 -2.48 -1.07
C ILE A 52 -13.33 -3.77 -1.06
N LEU A 53 -13.31 -4.48 -2.18
CA LEU A 53 -14.16 -5.64 -2.41
C LEU A 53 -13.44 -6.96 -2.24
N SER A 54 -12.13 -6.95 -2.18
CA SER A 54 -11.34 -8.18 -2.11
C SER A 54 -10.01 -7.93 -1.41
N VAL A 55 -9.36 -9.00 -0.99
CA VAL A 55 -8.00 -8.97 -0.47
C VAL A 55 -7.12 -9.88 -1.32
N PRO A 56 -5.85 -9.54 -1.52
CA PRO A 56 -5.17 -8.34 -1.03
C PRO A 56 -5.56 -7.09 -1.82
N THR A 57 -5.57 -5.94 -1.17
CA THR A 57 -5.70 -4.64 -1.82
C THR A 57 -4.63 -3.73 -1.24
N VAL A 58 -3.89 -3.03 -2.11
CA VAL A 58 -2.87 -2.07 -1.70
C VAL A 58 -3.19 -0.72 -2.31
N ILE A 59 -3.20 0.31 -1.49
CA ILE A 59 -3.53 1.67 -1.90
C ILE A 59 -2.36 2.59 -1.53
N ALA A 60 -1.90 3.38 -2.50
CA ALA A 60 -0.90 4.42 -2.27
C ALA A 60 -1.59 5.77 -2.24
N VAL A 61 -1.26 6.57 -1.23
CA VAL A 61 -1.86 7.87 -0.98
C VAL A 61 -0.74 8.91 -0.84
N ILE A 62 -0.86 10.01 -1.56
CA ILE A 62 0.08 11.14 -1.45
C ILE A 62 -0.72 12.38 -1.09
N ASP A 63 -0.36 12.97 0.06
CA ASP A 63 -1.01 14.17 0.58
C ASP A 63 -2.54 14.04 0.61
N GLY A 64 -3.01 12.87 1.05
CA GLY A 64 -4.44 12.60 1.18
C GLY A 64 -5.15 12.17 -0.09
N THR A 65 -4.44 12.13 -1.23
CA THR A 65 -5.02 11.74 -2.50
C THR A 65 -4.56 10.34 -2.89
N GLU A 66 -5.50 9.47 -3.17
CA GLU A 66 -5.17 8.12 -3.67
C GLU A 66 -4.58 8.25 -5.07
N VAL A 67 -3.36 7.74 -5.25
CA VAL A 67 -2.65 7.84 -6.54
C VAL A 67 -2.49 6.48 -7.21
N ALA A 68 -2.67 5.38 -6.48
CA ALA A 68 -2.60 4.04 -7.06
C ALA A 68 -3.41 3.08 -6.20
N ARG A 69 -4.03 2.10 -6.84
CA ARG A 69 -4.77 1.04 -6.16
C ARG A 69 -4.63 -0.24 -6.97
N GLU A 70 -4.23 -1.32 -6.30
CA GLU A 70 -4.14 -2.63 -6.92
C GLU A 70 -4.81 -3.65 -6.02
N ALA A 71 -5.48 -4.63 -6.64
CA ALA A 71 -6.21 -5.65 -5.90
C ALA A 71 -6.07 -7.01 -6.59
N GLY A 72 -6.15 -8.08 -5.80
CA GLY A 72 -6.07 -9.43 -6.32
C GLY A 72 -4.67 -9.81 -6.78
N TYR A 73 -4.57 -10.32 -7.99
CA TYR A 73 -3.26 -10.67 -8.57
C TYR A 73 -2.70 -9.47 -9.31
N PHE A 74 -1.63 -8.89 -8.77
CA PHE A 74 -0.96 -7.75 -9.39
C PHE A 74 0.53 -7.82 -9.07
N SER A 75 1.32 -7.00 -9.78
CA SER A 75 2.74 -6.91 -9.51
C SER A 75 2.99 -5.81 -8.49
N LEU A 76 3.32 -6.21 -7.27
CA LEU A 76 3.69 -5.26 -6.23
C LEU A 76 4.94 -4.48 -6.63
N ASP A 77 5.92 -5.16 -7.26
CA ASP A 77 7.15 -4.52 -7.68
C ASP A 77 6.89 -3.39 -8.70
N LYS A 78 5.96 -3.60 -9.63
CA LYS A 78 5.58 -2.55 -10.59
C LYS A 78 4.88 -1.38 -9.89
N MET A 79 4.02 -1.67 -8.95
CA MET A 79 3.31 -0.63 -8.20
C MET A 79 4.30 0.21 -7.40
N LEU A 80 5.24 -0.44 -6.71
CA LEU A 80 6.23 0.27 -5.91
C LEU A 80 7.21 1.06 -6.79
N ALA A 81 7.58 0.51 -7.94
CA ALA A 81 8.43 1.24 -8.90
C ALA A 81 7.73 2.51 -9.39
N GLN A 82 6.42 2.43 -9.63
CA GLN A 82 5.65 3.60 -10.03
C GLN A 82 5.58 4.63 -8.90
N LEU A 83 5.38 4.18 -7.67
CA LEU A 83 5.36 5.06 -6.51
C LEU A 83 6.73 5.73 -6.32
N GLU A 84 7.81 4.98 -6.50
CA GLU A 84 9.16 5.54 -6.41
C GLU A 84 9.39 6.61 -7.47
N ARG A 85 8.81 6.47 -8.66
CA ARG A 85 8.90 7.52 -9.70
C ARG A 85 8.15 8.79 -9.26
N TYR A 86 6.97 8.65 -8.65
CA TYR A 86 6.27 9.79 -8.08
C TYR A 86 7.11 10.50 -7.04
N MET A 87 7.73 9.74 -6.13
CA MET A 87 8.56 10.27 -5.07
C MET A 87 9.76 11.00 -5.65
N LYS A 88 10.40 10.43 -6.66
CA LYS A 88 11.57 11.02 -7.32
C LYS A 88 11.21 12.32 -8.02
N MET A 89 10.07 12.33 -8.72
CA MET A 89 9.59 13.53 -9.39
C MET A 89 9.29 14.66 -8.41
N ALA A 90 8.90 14.32 -7.19
CA ALA A 90 8.63 15.28 -6.13
C ALA A 90 9.86 15.59 -5.26
N GLY A 91 11.02 14.98 -5.57
CA GLY A 91 12.24 15.19 -4.82
C GLY A 91 12.38 14.36 -3.56
N GLU A 92 11.44 13.48 -3.27
CA GLU A 92 11.46 12.68 -2.03
C GLU A 92 12.51 11.58 -2.04
N ALA A 93 12.76 10.98 -3.20
CA ALA A 93 13.65 9.83 -3.31
C ALA A 93 15.14 10.21 -3.19
N GLU A 94 15.44 11.48 -3.14
CA GLU A 94 16.82 11.97 -3.04
C GLU A 94 17.28 12.14 -1.59
N VAL A 95 16.40 11.95 -0.69
CA VAL A 95 16.64 12.17 0.75
C VAL A 95 17.22 10.92 1.39
#